data_b0a5f1927c89af39b9e37895d1109a47
#
_entry.id   b0a5f1927c89af39b9e37895d1109a47
#
_cell.length_a   1.000
_cell.length_b   1.000
_cell.length_c   1.000
_cell.angle_alpha   90.00
_cell.angle_beta   90.00
_cell.angle_gamma   90.00
#
_symmetry.space_group_name_H-M   'P 1'
#
loop_
_entity.id
_entity.type
_entity.pdbx_description
1 polymer ?
#
loop_
_entity_poly.entity_id
_entity_poly.type
_entity_poly.pdbx_seq_one_letter_code
_entity_poly.pdbx_strand_id
1 'polypeptide(L)'
;MEVQPRQIDNYIKSDGSSPFEEWLSSLRDTNAKTRIRLRLKRVAMGNLGDYRSLGQGVFELRIDSGPGYRIYFGQIASLFVILLCGGDKSSQQKDISKAIEYWRDYYERLKNSN
;
A
#
# COMPACT_ATOMS: atom_id res chain seq x y z
N MET A 1 24.39 0.07 -7.67
CA MET A 1 23.04 -0.15 -8.22
C MET A 1 22.20 1.09 -7.97
N GLU A 2 21.63 1.62 -9.01
CA GLU A 2 20.86 2.84 -8.86
C GLU A 2 19.46 2.54 -8.31
N VAL A 3 19.05 3.37 -7.36
CA VAL A 3 17.71 3.32 -6.80
C VAL A 3 16.84 4.23 -7.66
N GLN A 4 15.78 3.68 -8.21
CA GLN A 4 14.89 4.45 -9.07
C GLN A 4 13.70 5.00 -8.30
N PRO A 5 13.39 6.29 -8.48
CA PRO A 5 12.18 6.85 -7.88
C PRO A 5 10.93 6.12 -8.37
N ARG A 6 9.92 6.09 -7.51
CA ARG A 6 8.63 5.49 -7.82
C ARG A 6 7.53 6.51 -7.63
N GLN A 7 6.52 6.44 -8.47
CA GLN A 7 5.32 7.25 -8.30
C GLN A 7 4.34 6.48 -7.43
N ILE A 8 3.82 7.15 -6.42
CA ILE A 8 2.86 6.54 -5.49
C ILE A 8 1.48 7.11 -5.75
N ASP A 9 0.52 6.23 -5.99
CA ASP A 9 -0.88 6.59 -6.19
C ASP A 9 -1.75 5.75 -5.28
N ASN A 10 -2.96 6.19 -5.03
CA ASN A 10 -3.94 5.44 -4.26
C ASN A 10 -4.87 4.67 -5.17
N TYR A 11 -5.21 3.46 -4.77
CA TYR A 11 -6.34 2.77 -5.36
C TYR A 11 -7.62 3.47 -4.90
N ILE A 12 -8.50 3.77 -5.84
CA ILE A 12 -9.78 4.45 -5.58
C ILE A 12 -10.91 3.49 -5.97
N LYS A 13 -11.83 3.26 -5.03
CA LYS A 13 -12.98 2.42 -5.28
C LYS A 13 -13.98 3.12 -6.20
N SER A 14 -14.94 2.38 -6.71
CA SER A 14 -15.95 2.93 -7.62
C SER A 14 -16.76 4.07 -7.01
N ASP A 15 -16.88 4.10 -5.68
CA ASP A 15 -17.58 5.19 -4.98
C ASP A 15 -16.71 6.42 -4.74
N GLY A 16 -15.47 6.42 -5.22
CA GLY A 16 -14.54 7.53 -5.08
C GLY A 16 -13.71 7.52 -3.81
N SER A 17 -13.90 6.54 -2.93
CA SER A 17 -13.14 6.47 -1.68
C SER A 17 -11.81 5.75 -1.86
N SER A 18 -10.83 6.12 -1.03
CA SER A 18 -9.53 5.48 -0.98
C SER A 18 -9.43 4.64 0.31
N PRO A 19 -9.40 3.31 0.21
CA PRO A 19 -9.27 2.49 1.43
C PRO A 19 -8.02 2.80 2.22
N PHE A 20 -6.89 3.07 1.55
CA PHE A 20 -5.66 3.40 2.26
C PHE A 20 -5.78 4.71 3.04
N GLU A 21 -6.29 5.77 2.39
CA GLU A 21 -6.42 7.08 3.05
C GLU A 21 -7.42 7.03 4.20
N GLU A 22 -8.50 6.29 4.04
CA GLU A 22 -9.47 6.11 5.12
C GLU A 22 -8.85 5.41 6.31
N TRP A 23 -8.07 4.34 6.05
CA TRP A 23 -7.37 3.65 7.13
C TRP A 23 -6.38 4.58 7.83
N LEU A 24 -5.56 5.30 7.07
CA LEU A 24 -4.55 6.20 7.64
C LEU A 24 -5.21 7.27 8.50
N SER A 25 -6.30 7.84 8.02
CA SER A 25 -7.04 8.87 8.76
C SER A 25 -7.67 8.34 10.03
N SER A 26 -7.99 7.05 10.07
CA SER A 26 -8.62 6.43 11.24
C SER A 26 -7.65 6.19 12.39
N LEU A 27 -6.35 6.23 12.14
CA LEU A 27 -5.35 5.97 13.17
C LEU A 27 -5.33 7.12 14.16
N ARG A 28 -5.36 6.78 15.46
CA ARG A 28 -5.31 7.78 16.52
C ARG A 28 -3.89 8.15 16.91
N ASP A 29 -2.95 7.24 16.68
CA ASP A 29 -1.55 7.44 17.01
C ASP A 29 -0.88 8.35 15.97
N THR A 30 -0.64 9.61 16.34
CA THR A 30 -0.03 10.58 15.43
C THR A 30 1.41 10.25 15.10
N ASN A 31 2.13 9.61 16.03
CA ASN A 31 3.50 9.16 15.75
C ASN A 31 3.50 8.06 14.70
N ALA A 32 2.55 7.16 14.78
CA ALA A 32 2.40 6.10 13.78
C ALA A 32 2.13 6.69 12.39
N LYS A 33 1.22 7.66 12.31
CA LYS A 33 0.94 8.34 11.03
C LYS A 33 2.19 8.97 10.45
N THR A 34 2.99 9.62 11.27
CA THR A 34 4.23 10.24 10.83
C THR A 34 5.21 9.20 10.29
N ARG A 35 5.36 8.09 11.01
CA ARG A 35 6.24 7.00 10.58
C ARG A 35 5.79 6.38 9.25
N ILE A 36 4.49 6.23 9.09
CA ILE A 36 3.92 5.71 7.85
C ILE A 36 4.23 6.66 6.70
N ARG A 37 4.00 7.96 6.89
CA ARG A 37 4.28 8.95 5.84
C ARG A 37 5.76 9.02 5.47
N LEU A 38 6.64 8.92 6.46
CA LEU A 38 8.08 8.91 6.22
C LEU A 38 8.49 7.65 5.45
N ARG A 39 7.89 6.51 5.79
CA ARG A 39 8.16 5.27 5.08
C ARG A 39 7.74 5.38 3.62
N LEU A 40 6.60 5.98 3.34
CA LEU A 40 6.12 6.16 1.97
C LEU A 40 7.01 7.11 1.19
N LYS A 41 7.59 8.13 1.83
CA LYS A 41 8.57 8.99 1.19
C LYS A 41 9.79 8.21 0.73
N ARG A 42 10.26 7.27 1.56
CA ARG A 42 11.39 6.41 1.19
C ARG A 42 11.04 5.51 0.02
N VAL A 43 9.82 4.99 0.00
CA VAL A 43 9.33 4.18 -1.12
C VAL A 43 9.33 5.00 -2.40
N ALA A 44 8.86 6.25 -2.33
CA ALA A 44 8.85 7.15 -3.48
C ALA A 44 10.26 7.41 -4.01
N MET A 45 11.25 7.41 -3.12
CA MET A 45 12.66 7.56 -3.50
C MET A 45 13.29 6.28 -4.01
N GLY A 46 12.52 5.18 -4.03
CA GLY A 46 12.98 3.89 -4.52
C GLY A 46 13.45 2.92 -3.45
N ASN A 47 13.36 3.29 -2.18
CA ASN A 47 13.79 2.46 -1.06
C ASN A 47 12.58 1.82 -0.39
N LEU A 48 12.33 0.54 -0.68
CA LEU A 48 11.16 -0.15 -0.14
C LEU A 48 11.32 -0.56 1.32
N GLY A 49 12.56 -0.75 1.80
CA GLY A 49 12.78 -1.18 3.18
C GLY A 49 12.28 -2.59 3.44
N ASP A 50 11.64 -2.80 4.59
CA ASP A 50 11.12 -4.11 4.98
C ASP A 50 9.80 -4.38 4.27
N TYR A 51 9.87 -5.19 3.21
CA TYR A 51 8.68 -5.54 2.44
C TYR A 51 8.79 -6.98 1.95
N ARG A 52 7.65 -7.55 1.55
CA ARG A 52 7.65 -8.89 0.95
C ARG A 52 6.52 -9.01 -0.07
N SER A 53 6.72 -9.91 -1.02
CA SER A 53 5.68 -10.27 -1.97
C SER A 53 4.71 -11.26 -1.33
N LEU A 54 3.42 -11.03 -1.56
CA LEU A 54 2.37 -11.93 -1.09
C LEU A 54 1.85 -12.81 -2.24
N GLY A 55 2.41 -12.64 -3.43
CA GLY A 55 1.88 -13.25 -4.64
C GLY A 55 0.77 -12.42 -5.25
N GLN A 56 0.33 -12.81 -6.44
CA GLN A 56 -0.76 -12.16 -7.17
C GLN A 56 -0.56 -10.66 -7.40
N GLY A 57 0.70 -10.20 -7.40
CA GLY A 57 1.02 -8.80 -7.64
C GLY A 57 0.89 -7.89 -6.44
N VAL A 58 0.61 -8.43 -5.27
CA VAL A 58 0.43 -7.67 -4.04
C VAL A 58 1.65 -7.81 -3.13
N PHE A 59 2.03 -6.72 -2.51
CA PHE A 59 3.17 -6.63 -1.62
C PHE A 59 2.74 -6.05 -0.28
N GLU A 60 3.51 -6.36 0.75
CA GLU A 60 3.26 -5.88 2.11
C GLU A 60 4.49 -5.12 2.60
N LEU A 61 4.29 -3.86 3.02
CA LEU A 61 5.31 -3.10 3.74
C LEU A 61 5.03 -3.28 5.23
N ARG A 62 6.07 -3.62 5.98
CA ARG A 62 5.94 -3.73 7.44
C ARG A 62 6.54 -2.51 8.11
N ILE A 63 5.81 -1.97 9.06
CA ILE A 63 6.24 -0.83 9.85
C ILE A 63 6.26 -1.28 11.30
N ASP A 64 7.47 -1.39 11.85
CA ASP A 64 7.69 -1.88 13.20
C ASP A 64 7.42 -0.77 14.21
N SER A 65 6.15 -0.59 14.55
CA SER A 65 5.70 0.45 15.48
C SER A 65 4.35 0.02 16.03
N GLY A 66 4.15 0.23 17.34
CA GLY A 66 2.87 -0.07 17.98
C GLY A 66 2.43 -1.52 17.74
N PRO A 67 1.21 -1.71 17.25
CA PRO A 67 0.67 -3.07 17.03
C PRO A 67 1.20 -3.75 15.78
N GLY A 68 2.21 -3.18 15.13
CA GLY A 68 2.76 -3.74 13.90
C GLY A 68 1.92 -3.37 12.68
N TYR A 69 2.11 -2.16 12.18
CA TYR A 69 1.34 -1.69 11.03
C TYR A 69 1.83 -2.30 9.72
N ARG A 70 0.91 -2.46 8.79
CA ARG A 70 1.19 -3.00 7.47
C ARG A 70 0.47 -2.21 6.40
N ILE A 71 1.17 -1.99 5.29
CA ILE A 71 0.61 -1.30 4.13
C ILE A 71 0.69 -2.24 2.95
N TYR A 72 -0.42 -2.42 2.26
CA TYR A 72 -0.51 -3.32 1.11
C TYR A 72 -0.53 -2.50 -0.17
N PHE A 73 0.26 -2.94 -1.15
CA PHE A 73 0.38 -2.19 -2.40
C PHE A 73 0.62 -3.13 -3.56
N GLY A 74 0.29 -2.66 -4.77
CA GLY A 74 0.67 -3.32 -6.00
C GLY A 74 1.76 -2.52 -6.70
N GLN A 75 2.50 -3.16 -7.59
CA GLN A 75 3.53 -2.48 -8.37
C GLN A 75 3.30 -2.70 -9.85
N ILE A 76 3.53 -1.65 -10.63
CA ILE A 76 3.51 -1.73 -12.08
C ILE A 76 4.88 -1.30 -12.58
N ALA A 77 5.56 -2.23 -13.28
CA ALA A 77 6.85 -1.99 -13.94
C ALA A 77 7.92 -1.42 -13.01
N SER A 78 7.83 -1.69 -11.71
CA SER A 78 8.74 -1.17 -10.68
C SER A 78 8.82 0.38 -10.66
N LEU A 79 7.89 1.04 -11.31
CA LEU A 79 7.82 2.50 -11.38
C LEU A 79 6.65 3.07 -10.60
N PHE A 80 5.55 2.33 -10.57
CA PHE A 80 4.32 2.80 -9.90
C PHE A 80 4.01 1.90 -8.72
N VAL A 81 3.70 2.53 -7.60
CA VAL A 81 3.25 1.87 -6.38
C VAL A 81 1.81 2.32 -6.15
N ILE A 82 0.90 1.37 -6.09
CA ILE A 82 -0.52 1.64 -5.89
C ILE A 82 -0.91 1.18 -4.49
N LEU A 83 -1.21 2.14 -3.62
CA LEU A 83 -1.56 1.85 -2.23
C LEU A 83 -2.99 1.32 -2.17
N LEU A 84 -3.15 0.12 -1.64
CA LEU A 84 -4.42 -0.61 -1.66
C LEU A 84 -5.19 -0.49 -0.35
N CYS A 85 -4.52 -0.74 0.75
CA CYS A 85 -5.12 -0.62 2.08
C CYS A 85 -4.04 -0.75 3.13
N GLY A 86 -4.43 -0.61 4.39
CA GLY A 86 -3.53 -0.77 5.51
C GLY A 86 -4.24 -1.46 6.66
N GLY A 87 -3.47 -1.89 7.64
CA GLY A 87 -3.98 -2.54 8.82
C GLY A 87 -2.87 -2.80 9.81
N ASP A 88 -3.15 -3.62 10.78
CA ASP A 88 -2.15 -4.04 11.74
C ASP A 88 -2.05 -5.57 11.76
N LYS A 89 -1.21 -6.07 12.67
CA LYS A 89 -0.97 -7.51 12.76
C LYS A 89 -2.26 -8.30 13.04
N SER A 90 -3.19 -7.73 13.79
CA SER A 90 -4.41 -8.43 14.20
C SER A 90 -5.39 -8.63 13.05
N SER A 91 -5.35 -7.78 12.02
CA SER A 91 -6.27 -7.85 10.88
C SER A 91 -5.61 -8.36 9.61
N GLN A 92 -4.40 -8.90 9.72
CA GLN A 92 -3.56 -9.21 8.56
C GLN A 92 -4.25 -10.08 7.50
N GLN A 93 -4.86 -11.18 7.89
CA GLN A 93 -5.46 -12.10 6.92
C GLN A 93 -6.60 -11.45 6.14
N LYS A 94 -7.45 -10.73 6.84
CA LYS A 94 -8.55 -10.01 6.23
C LYS A 94 -8.05 -8.93 5.28
N ASP A 95 -7.01 -8.19 5.71
CA ASP A 95 -6.46 -7.10 4.92
C ASP A 95 -5.78 -7.61 3.66
N ILE A 96 -5.08 -8.75 3.74
CA ILE A 96 -4.46 -9.37 2.56
C ILE A 96 -5.53 -9.74 1.53
N SER A 97 -6.63 -10.34 1.98
CA SER A 97 -7.72 -10.71 1.08
C SER A 97 -8.31 -9.50 0.38
N LYS A 98 -8.50 -8.42 1.11
CA LYS A 98 -9.01 -7.18 0.53
C LYS A 98 -8.01 -6.56 -0.44
N ALA A 99 -6.72 -6.57 -0.09
CA ALA A 99 -5.69 -6.03 -0.97
C ALA A 99 -5.65 -6.75 -2.31
N ILE A 100 -5.77 -8.08 -2.29
CA ILE A 100 -5.80 -8.87 -3.52
C ILE A 100 -7.03 -8.50 -4.36
N GLU A 101 -8.18 -8.35 -3.73
CA GLU A 101 -9.41 -7.95 -4.41
C GLU A 101 -9.27 -6.55 -5.03
N TYR A 102 -8.74 -5.59 -4.28
CA TYR A 102 -8.54 -4.23 -4.76
C TYR A 102 -7.54 -4.17 -5.91
N TRP A 103 -6.45 -4.95 -5.82
CA TRP A 103 -5.45 -5.00 -6.89
C TRP A 103 -6.04 -5.57 -8.16
N ARG A 104 -6.84 -6.61 -8.03
CA ARG A 104 -7.51 -7.22 -9.18
C ARG A 104 -8.45 -6.23 -9.87
N ASP A 105 -9.22 -5.49 -9.07
CA ASP A 105 -10.11 -4.45 -9.60
C ASP A 105 -9.33 -3.34 -10.29
N TYR A 106 -8.26 -2.88 -9.67
CA TYR A 106 -7.40 -1.84 -10.26
C TYR A 106 -6.84 -2.28 -11.60
N TYR A 107 -6.30 -3.48 -11.64
CA TYR A 107 -5.66 -4.02 -12.83
C TYR A 107 -6.66 -4.20 -13.97
N GLU A 108 -7.86 -4.68 -13.66
CA GLU A 108 -8.93 -4.83 -14.65
C GLU A 108 -9.35 -3.50 -15.23
N ARG A 109 -9.51 -2.47 -14.40
CA ARG A 109 -9.84 -1.14 -14.88
C ARG A 109 -8.74 -0.57 -15.76
N LEU A 110 -7.49 -0.80 -15.38
CA LEU A 110 -6.37 -0.33 -16.16
C LEU A 110 -6.36 -0.96 -17.55
N LYS A 111 -6.62 -2.25 -17.64
CA LYS A 111 -6.70 -2.97 -18.93
C LYS A 111 -7.84 -2.46 -19.80
N ASN A 112 -8.95 -2.05 -19.20
CA ASN A 112 -10.14 -1.66 -19.93
C ASN A 112 -10.23 -0.16 -20.22
N SER A 113 -9.21 0.61 -19.86
CA SER A 113 -9.24 2.07 -20.00
C SER A 113 -8.72 2.58 -21.34
N ASN A 114 -8.43 1.70 -22.27
CA ASN A 114 -7.98 2.10 -23.60
C ASN A 114 -9.13 2.35 -24.55
#